data_ffb358ce3cb198f3ecbb2b9162521a9b
#
_entry.id   ffb358ce3cb198f3ecbb2b9162521a9b
#
_cell.length_a   1.000
_cell.length_b   1.000
_cell.length_c   1.000
_cell.angle_alpha   90.00
_cell.angle_beta   90.00
_cell.angle_gamma   90.00
#
_symmetry.space_group_name_H-M   'P 1'
#
loop_
_entity.id
_entity.type
_entity.pdbx_description
1 polymer ?
#
loop_
_entity_poly.entity_id
_entity_poly.type
_entity_poly.pdbx_seq_one_letter_code
_entity_poly.pdbx_strand_id
1 'polypeptide(L)'
;MIAGPSFLRGGKTGSGVKADRRENINRDAATGAMPVSCHSIATDLRNRARHAPLWRAIPDHPGLSEGPRSMAYATINPFTNEQIRIYPNSTDAEVDMALDQAHAAFLSWRGTSFAQRAQVMQKAADILRRDIEKYAEILTREMGKLISEARAETELSAAIFEYYAKNAESLLQPQDLPVASRDEGRAKIVFQPLGILLAVEPWNFPYYQVARIIAPQLSAGNTVVLKHASNVPQSAAAMDQLMIEAGLPKGGFRNLYPTHDQVARIVADHRVRGVALTGSEGAGAKIAAAAGSALKKSTMELGGSDAFIVLEDADLEKTIKWAVFGRHWNAGQVCVSAKRLIVVDQVYDRFVQGYRDGVAKLKMGDPMDPATTLAPLSSQGAVDNLKKQVEGAIAGGAKAEEIPLPMPNTGAFFRPVILSDIAEDNPARREEFFGPVTLLFRAKNEEDAINIANDSPYGLGGSVFTKDEARGEAVAAKIETGMVYVNHPTMVKADLPFGGVLRSGYGRELIGLGIKEFVNAKLIDVVDIDAPF
;
A
#
# COMPACT_ATOMS: atom_id res chain seq x y z
N MET A 1 21.43 20.00 -9.25
CA MET A 1 20.40 21.00 -8.99
C MET A 1 19.27 20.78 -10.00
N ILE A 2 18.19 20.14 -9.59
CA ILE A 2 16.95 20.12 -10.37
C ILE A 2 15.87 20.54 -9.36
N ALA A 3 15.45 21.81 -9.50
CA ALA A 3 14.39 22.42 -8.73
C ALA A 3 13.03 21.85 -9.16
N GLY A 4 12.20 21.50 -8.23
CA GLY A 4 10.80 21.18 -8.46
C GLY A 4 9.99 22.44 -8.73
N PRO A 5 8.90 22.37 -9.51
CA PRO A 5 8.07 23.52 -9.78
C PRO A 5 7.15 23.87 -8.61
N SER A 6 7.23 25.13 -8.19
CA SER A 6 6.29 25.79 -7.29
C SER A 6 4.98 26.10 -8.03
N PHE A 7 3.84 25.72 -7.46
CA PHE A 7 2.54 26.17 -7.92
C PHE A 7 2.07 27.39 -7.12
N LEU A 8 2.01 28.53 -7.81
CA LEU A 8 1.35 29.73 -7.33
C LEU A 8 -0.09 29.81 -7.86
N ARG A 9 -0.93 30.36 -6.99
CA ARG A 9 -2.35 30.67 -7.12
C ARG A 9 -2.66 31.63 -8.30
N GLY A 10 -3.86 31.44 -8.87
CA GLY A 10 -4.53 32.46 -9.68
C GLY A 10 -6.03 32.22 -9.71
N GLY A 11 -6.78 32.94 -8.88
CA GLY A 11 -8.23 32.98 -8.97
C GLY A 11 -8.68 34.00 -9.99
N LYS A 12 -9.90 33.82 -10.58
CA LYS A 12 -10.86 34.89 -10.92
C LYS A 12 -12.23 34.31 -11.28
N THR A 13 -13.19 34.74 -10.59
CA THR A 13 -14.60 35.10 -10.72
C THR A 13 -15.15 35.28 -12.15
N GLY A 14 -16.43 34.87 -12.34
CA GLY A 14 -17.29 35.40 -13.37
C GLY A 14 -18.53 34.57 -13.70
N SER A 15 -19.69 34.94 -13.09
CA SER A 15 -21.06 35.11 -13.62
C SER A 15 -21.57 34.08 -14.65
N GLY A 16 -22.56 33.25 -14.41
CA GLY A 16 -23.98 33.62 -14.36
C GLY A 16 -24.67 33.50 -15.73
N VAL A 17 -25.46 32.45 -16.01
CA VAL A 17 -26.65 32.53 -16.89
C VAL A 17 -27.65 31.44 -16.45
N LYS A 18 -28.90 31.89 -16.21
CA LYS A 18 -30.14 31.12 -16.08
C LYS A 18 -30.61 30.65 -17.44
N ALA A 19 -31.17 29.46 -17.55
CA ALA A 19 -32.30 29.22 -18.44
C ALA A 19 -33.06 27.94 -18.05
N ASP A 20 -34.27 28.16 -17.78
CA ASP A 20 -35.43 27.32 -17.55
C ASP A 20 -35.79 26.51 -18.82
N ARG A 21 -36.21 25.28 -18.70
CA ARG A 21 -37.23 24.64 -19.53
C ARG A 21 -37.75 23.34 -18.92
N ARG A 22 -38.98 23.41 -18.46
CA ARG A 22 -39.86 22.28 -18.20
C ARG A 22 -40.36 21.72 -19.54
N GLU A 23 -40.34 20.42 -19.69
CA GLU A 23 -41.29 19.72 -20.54
C GLU A 23 -41.79 18.46 -19.88
N ASN A 24 -43.11 18.43 -19.70
CA ASN A 24 -43.98 17.32 -19.37
C ASN A 24 -44.01 16.29 -20.49
N ILE A 25 -43.92 14.99 -20.20
CA ILE A 25 -44.58 13.96 -21.03
C ILE A 25 -45.27 12.92 -20.13
N ASN A 26 -46.48 12.65 -20.54
CA ASN A 26 -47.57 11.91 -19.94
C ASN A 26 -47.31 10.43 -19.61
N ARG A 27 -48.10 10.00 -18.64
CA ARG A 27 -48.47 8.62 -18.32
C ARG A 27 -49.14 7.93 -19.52
N ASP A 28 -48.80 6.65 -19.71
CA ASP A 28 -49.85 5.66 -20.01
C ASP A 28 -49.48 4.28 -19.44
N ALA A 29 -50.42 3.71 -18.76
CA ALA A 29 -50.38 2.42 -18.14
C ALA A 29 -50.79 1.32 -19.15
N ALA A 30 -50.05 0.19 -19.15
CA ALA A 30 -50.62 -1.06 -19.64
C ALA A 30 -50.03 -2.26 -18.86
N THR A 31 -50.92 -2.90 -18.15
CA THR A 31 -50.80 -4.18 -17.47
C THR A 31 -50.49 -5.33 -18.44
N GLY A 32 -49.57 -6.20 -18.06
CA GLY A 32 -49.32 -7.45 -18.79
C GLY A 32 -48.44 -8.39 -17.97
N ALA A 33 -49.05 -9.13 -17.04
CA ALA A 33 -48.41 -10.25 -16.35
C ALA A 33 -48.33 -11.47 -17.28
N MET A 34 -47.15 -12.03 -17.48
CA MET A 34 -46.98 -13.40 -17.98
C MET A 34 -46.12 -14.21 -17.00
N PRO A 35 -46.48 -15.44 -16.70
CA PRO A 35 -45.74 -16.28 -15.77
C PRO A 35 -44.52 -16.89 -16.46
N VAL A 36 -43.32 -16.67 -15.92
CA VAL A 36 -42.10 -17.35 -16.36
C VAL A 36 -42.06 -18.74 -15.72
N SER A 37 -42.20 -19.74 -16.56
CA SER A 37 -42.10 -21.16 -16.24
C SER A 37 -40.67 -21.54 -15.85
N CYS A 38 -40.53 -22.12 -14.67
CA CYS A 38 -39.28 -22.56 -14.04
C CYS A 38 -38.83 -23.94 -14.55
N HIS A 39 -38.66 -24.17 -15.87
CA HIS A 39 -38.33 -25.51 -16.41
C HIS A 39 -37.29 -25.59 -17.53
N SER A 40 -36.35 -24.66 -17.69
CA SER A 40 -35.32 -24.78 -18.74
C SER A 40 -33.87 -24.41 -18.34
N ILE A 41 -33.54 -24.36 -17.05
CA ILE A 41 -32.14 -24.08 -16.60
C ILE A 41 -31.39 -25.34 -16.12
N ALA A 42 -31.99 -26.53 -16.19
CA ALA A 42 -31.40 -27.75 -15.66
C ALA A 42 -30.54 -28.57 -16.66
N THR A 43 -30.43 -28.18 -17.93
CA THR A 43 -29.79 -29.01 -18.97
C THR A 43 -28.44 -28.46 -19.48
N ASP A 44 -28.07 -27.23 -19.16
CA ASP A 44 -26.79 -26.66 -19.65
C ASP A 44 -25.62 -26.74 -18.65
N LEU A 45 -25.84 -27.24 -17.45
CA LEU A 45 -24.81 -27.40 -16.41
C LEU A 45 -24.07 -28.75 -16.44
N ARG A 46 -24.43 -29.68 -17.34
CA ARG A 46 -23.76 -31.01 -17.40
C ARG A 46 -22.59 -31.11 -18.37
N ASN A 47 -22.29 -30.11 -19.16
CA ASN A 47 -21.18 -30.13 -20.13
C ASN A 47 -19.97 -29.24 -19.81
N ARG A 48 -19.96 -28.58 -18.67
CA ARG A 48 -18.79 -27.81 -18.18
C ARG A 48 -18.02 -28.45 -17.03
N ALA A 49 -18.30 -29.68 -16.68
CA ALA A 49 -17.61 -30.44 -15.63
C ALA A 49 -16.42 -31.23 -16.16
N ARG A 50 -15.48 -30.62 -16.87
CA ARG A 50 -14.16 -31.21 -17.21
C ARG A 50 -12.99 -30.24 -17.03
N HIS A 51 -13.08 -29.28 -16.14
CA HIS A 51 -11.92 -28.64 -15.55
C HIS A 51 -12.03 -28.81 -14.04
N ALA A 52 -11.25 -29.74 -13.50
CA ALA A 52 -11.09 -29.92 -12.07
C ALA A 52 -10.58 -28.58 -11.47
N PRO A 53 -11.11 -28.15 -10.32
CA PRO A 53 -10.58 -26.97 -9.66
C PRO A 53 -9.13 -27.23 -9.25
N LEU A 54 -8.23 -26.38 -9.71
CA LEU A 54 -6.80 -26.35 -9.35
C LEU A 54 -6.59 -25.92 -7.87
N TRP A 55 -7.26 -26.58 -6.93
CA TRP A 55 -6.86 -26.58 -5.52
C TRP A 55 -5.90 -27.77 -5.29
N ARG A 56 -4.81 -27.83 -6.02
CA ARG A 56 -3.67 -28.65 -5.61
C ARG A 56 -3.01 -27.91 -4.45
N ALA A 57 -2.92 -28.61 -3.33
CA ALA A 57 -2.12 -28.22 -2.18
C ALA A 57 -0.79 -27.64 -2.68
N ILE A 58 -0.46 -26.44 -2.22
CA ILE A 58 0.85 -25.82 -2.41
C ILE A 58 1.83 -26.80 -1.77
N PRO A 59 2.83 -27.32 -2.51
CA PRO A 59 3.85 -28.15 -1.87
C PRO A 59 4.55 -27.28 -0.81
N ASP A 60 4.64 -27.78 0.40
CA ASP A 60 5.53 -27.22 1.40
C ASP A 60 6.93 -27.15 0.79
N HIS A 61 7.48 -25.95 0.67
CA HIS A 61 8.87 -25.77 0.30
C HIS A 61 9.73 -26.48 1.37
N PRO A 62 10.50 -27.52 1.01
CA PRO A 62 11.38 -28.16 1.94
C PRO A 62 12.59 -27.25 2.20
N GLY A 63 12.74 -26.86 3.42
CA GLY A 63 13.98 -26.28 3.91
C GLY A 63 13.88 -24.86 4.39
N LEU A 64 13.55 -24.76 5.64
CA LEU A 64 14.23 -23.93 6.64
C LEU A 64 13.64 -24.37 7.98
N SER A 65 14.17 -25.44 8.56
CA SER A 65 14.04 -25.71 9.99
C SER A 65 14.86 -24.65 10.72
N GLU A 66 14.30 -23.46 10.87
CA GLU A 66 14.80 -22.50 11.83
C GLU A 66 14.29 -22.93 13.21
N GLY A 67 15.20 -23.44 14.04
CA GLY A 67 14.99 -23.46 15.48
C GLY A 67 14.64 -22.03 15.97
N PRO A 68 14.19 -21.85 17.22
CA PRO A 68 13.71 -20.59 17.73
C PRO A 68 14.85 -19.54 17.74
N ARG A 69 15.11 -18.90 16.59
CA ARG A 69 15.91 -17.69 16.54
C ARG A 69 15.06 -16.58 17.15
N SER A 70 15.43 -16.14 18.35
CA SER A 70 14.89 -14.90 18.89
C SER A 70 15.09 -13.80 17.84
N MET A 71 14.00 -13.19 17.35
CA MET A 71 14.11 -12.03 16.47
C MET A 71 14.81 -10.93 17.26
N ALA A 72 16.08 -10.68 16.96
CA ALA A 72 16.77 -9.53 17.50
C ALA A 72 16.31 -8.30 16.69
N TYR A 73 15.71 -7.32 17.36
CA TYR A 73 15.46 -6.01 16.77
C TYR A 73 16.77 -5.24 16.80
N ALA A 74 17.27 -4.86 15.63
CA ALA A 74 18.55 -4.15 15.54
C ALA A 74 18.57 -3.13 14.40
N THR A 75 19.12 -1.96 14.67
CA THR A 75 19.48 -0.99 13.65
C THR A 75 20.87 -1.35 13.11
N ILE A 76 20.94 -1.74 11.85
CA ILE A 76 22.18 -2.01 11.11
C ILE A 76 22.20 -1.06 9.92
N ASN A 77 23.27 -0.27 9.77
CA ASN A 77 23.41 0.64 8.64
C ASN A 77 23.68 -0.15 7.35
N PRO A 78 22.78 -0.15 6.35
CA PRO A 78 22.97 -0.95 5.14
C PRO A 78 24.14 -0.49 4.26
N PHE A 79 24.60 0.76 4.41
CA PHE A 79 25.76 1.29 3.68
C PHE A 79 27.09 0.82 4.28
N THR A 80 27.20 0.79 5.60
CA THR A 80 28.46 0.43 6.28
C THR A 80 28.47 -1.00 6.83
N ASN A 81 27.31 -1.67 6.91
CA ASN A 81 27.07 -2.93 7.63
C ASN A 81 27.35 -2.84 9.14
N GLU A 82 27.45 -1.64 9.70
CA GLU A 82 27.68 -1.41 11.12
C GLU A 82 26.38 -1.60 11.91
N GLN A 83 26.44 -2.38 12.99
CA GLN A 83 25.35 -2.49 13.95
C GLN A 83 25.37 -1.29 14.90
N ILE A 84 24.40 -0.38 14.73
CA ILE A 84 24.29 0.86 15.51
C ILE A 84 23.70 0.59 16.90
N ARG A 85 22.60 -0.21 16.95
CA ARG A 85 21.88 -0.46 18.21
C ARG A 85 21.05 -1.73 18.16
N ILE A 86 20.99 -2.43 19.31
CA ILE A 86 20.09 -3.57 19.56
C ILE A 86 18.94 -3.10 20.46
N TYR A 87 17.75 -3.59 20.20
CA TYR A 87 16.55 -3.38 20.98
C TYR A 87 16.07 -4.73 21.51
N PRO A 88 15.94 -4.92 22.84
CA PRO A 88 15.49 -6.19 23.39
C PRO A 88 14.05 -6.48 22.97
N ASN A 89 13.70 -7.74 22.84
CA ASN A 89 12.32 -8.14 22.67
C ASN A 89 11.50 -7.71 23.88
N SER A 90 10.24 -7.32 23.62
CA SER A 90 9.28 -7.07 24.69
C SER A 90 9.05 -8.34 25.51
N THR A 91 8.99 -8.19 26.83
CA THR A 91 8.54 -9.27 27.71
C THR A 91 7.03 -9.45 27.62
N ASP A 92 6.53 -10.60 28.04
CA ASP A 92 5.09 -10.87 28.07
C ASP A 92 4.35 -9.86 28.96
N ALA A 93 4.93 -9.48 30.09
CA ALA A 93 4.38 -8.48 30.99
C ALA A 93 4.28 -7.09 30.33
N GLU A 94 5.27 -6.69 29.53
CA GLU A 94 5.23 -5.43 28.77
C GLU A 94 4.15 -5.45 27.68
N VAL A 95 3.96 -6.60 27.01
CA VAL A 95 2.88 -6.76 26.03
C VAL A 95 1.52 -6.64 26.71
N ASP A 96 1.29 -7.34 27.84
CA ASP A 96 0.03 -7.29 28.56
C ASP A 96 -0.26 -5.88 29.11
N MET A 97 0.75 -5.22 29.69
CA MET A 97 0.64 -3.84 30.16
C MET A 97 0.32 -2.87 29.01
N ALA A 98 0.91 -3.05 27.82
CA ALA A 98 0.62 -2.20 26.67
C ALA A 98 -0.82 -2.37 26.18
N LEU A 99 -1.35 -3.61 26.18
CA LEU A 99 -2.75 -3.87 25.83
C LEU A 99 -3.72 -3.31 26.88
N ASP A 100 -3.41 -3.38 28.17
CA ASP A 100 -4.20 -2.76 29.24
C ASP A 100 -4.23 -1.23 29.09
N GLN A 101 -3.07 -0.63 28.86
CA GLN A 101 -2.98 0.83 28.64
C GLN A 101 -3.72 1.25 27.37
N ALA A 102 -3.61 0.47 26.27
CA ALA A 102 -4.31 0.77 25.04
C ALA A 102 -5.83 0.64 25.19
N HIS A 103 -6.30 -0.32 26.01
CA HIS A 103 -7.73 -0.47 26.30
C HIS A 103 -8.25 0.69 27.15
N ALA A 104 -7.55 1.07 28.20
CA ALA A 104 -7.90 2.21 29.03
C ALA A 104 -7.92 3.53 28.23
N ALA A 105 -6.90 3.72 27.36
CA ALA A 105 -6.84 4.86 26.46
C ALA A 105 -8.02 4.86 25.47
N PHE A 106 -8.38 3.71 24.90
CA PHE A 106 -9.52 3.60 24.00
C PHE A 106 -10.83 4.06 24.67
N LEU A 107 -11.09 3.64 25.90
CA LEU A 107 -12.32 4.00 26.62
C LEU A 107 -12.47 5.52 26.81
N SER A 108 -11.37 6.25 26.99
CA SER A 108 -11.37 7.71 27.07
C SER A 108 -11.32 8.39 25.71
N TRP A 109 -10.43 7.91 24.81
CA TRP A 109 -10.16 8.54 23.51
C TRP A 109 -11.37 8.52 22.56
N ARG A 110 -12.12 7.42 22.53
CA ARG A 110 -13.35 7.31 21.73
C ARG A 110 -14.41 8.34 22.08
N GLY A 111 -14.38 8.88 23.30
CA GLY A 111 -15.31 9.91 23.79
C GLY A 111 -14.85 11.35 23.50
N THR A 112 -13.64 11.54 22.96
CA THR A 112 -13.15 12.88 22.60
C THR A 112 -13.82 13.40 21.33
N SER A 113 -13.87 14.72 21.16
CA SER A 113 -14.39 15.33 19.94
C SER A 113 -13.43 15.14 18.75
N PHE A 114 -13.95 15.24 17.52
CA PHE A 114 -13.11 15.28 16.33
C PHE A 114 -12.08 16.42 16.38
N ALA A 115 -12.48 17.58 16.88
CA ALA A 115 -11.57 18.73 17.04
C ALA A 115 -10.37 18.42 17.96
N GLN A 116 -10.60 17.72 19.09
CA GLN A 116 -9.50 17.31 19.97
C GLN A 116 -8.56 16.30 19.29
N ARG A 117 -9.10 15.34 18.57
CA ARG A 117 -8.29 14.37 17.81
C ARG A 117 -7.52 15.04 16.66
N ALA A 118 -8.17 15.97 15.97
CA ALA A 118 -7.55 16.76 14.90
C ALA A 118 -6.35 17.57 15.39
N GLN A 119 -6.41 18.15 16.60
CA GLN A 119 -5.28 18.88 17.20
C GLN A 119 -4.04 17.99 17.37
N VAL A 120 -4.22 16.74 17.81
CA VAL A 120 -3.10 15.78 17.95
C VAL A 120 -2.52 15.43 16.58
N MET A 121 -3.38 15.15 15.59
CA MET A 121 -2.93 14.83 14.22
C MET A 121 -2.19 16.02 13.59
N GLN A 122 -2.72 17.24 13.72
CA GLN A 122 -2.05 18.43 13.20
C GLN A 122 -0.68 18.64 13.85
N LYS A 123 -0.60 18.49 15.16
CA LYS A 123 0.65 18.64 15.90
C LYS A 123 1.69 17.57 15.50
N ALA A 124 1.26 16.34 15.24
CA ALA A 124 2.15 15.31 14.71
C ALA A 124 2.72 15.71 13.34
N ALA A 125 1.89 16.24 12.44
CA ALA A 125 2.34 16.77 11.15
C ALA A 125 3.35 17.92 11.30
N ASP A 126 3.08 18.86 12.21
CA ASP A 126 3.94 20.02 12.45
C ASP A 126 5.32 19.60 13.01
N ILE A 127 5.34 18.60 13.93
CA ILE A 127 6.58 18.06 14.49
C ILE A 127 7.43 17.37 13.40
N LEU A 128 6.82 16.54 12.55
CA LEU A 128 7.53 15.88 11.45
C LEU A 128 8.17 16.89 10.51
N ARG A 129 7.47 17.98 10.16
CA ARG A 129 8.00 19.04 9.31
C ARG A 129 9.08 19.87 10.02
N ARG A 130 8.88 20.20 11.30
CA ARG A 130 9.87 20.94 12.10
C ARG A 130 11.20 20.19 12.19
N ASP A 131 11.13 18.89 12.41
CA ASP A 131 12.28 18.04 12.69
C ASP A 131 12.62 17.11 11.51
N ILE A 132 12.29 17.50 10.28
CA ILE A 132 12.38 16.66 9.07
C ILE A 132 13.76 16.03 8.89
N GLU A 133 14.84 16.77 9.15
CA GLU A 133 16.21 16.27 9.02
C GLU A 133 16.50 15.14 10.01
N LYS A 134 16.07 15.26 11.26
CA LYS A 134 16.21 14.22 12.29
C LYS A 134 15.52 12.93 11.89
N TYR A 135 14.27 13.03 11.41
CA TYR A 135 13.50 11.86 10.98
C TYR A 135 14.09 11.24 9.70
N ALA A 136 14.49 12.06 8.74
CA ALA A 136 15.10 11.59 7.50
C ALA A 136 16.44 10.89 7.74
N GLU A 137 17.29 11.40 8.63
CA GLU A 137 18.56 10.77 8.98
C GLU A 137 18.36 9.38 9.59
N ILE A 138 17.35 9.20 10.46
CA ILE A 138 17.02 7.88 11.03
C ILE A 138 16.67 6.91 9.92
N LEU A 139 15.79 7.28 8.98
CA LEU A 139 15.40 6.43 7.85
C LEU A 139 16.60 6.03 6.99
N THR A 140 17.45 7.00 6.63
CA THR A 140 18.63 6.76 5.79
C THR A 140 19.60 5.80 6.47
N ARG A 141 19.89 6.00 7.75
CA ARG A 141 20.83 5.16 8.50
C ARG A 141 20.29 3.76 8.79
N GLU A 142 18.97 3.59 8.93
CA GLU A 142 18.38 2.35 9.38
C GLU A 142 17.97 1.42 8.23
N MET A 143 17.50 1.97 7.10
CA MET A 143 17.08 1.14 5.96
C MET A 143 17.78 1.47 4.64
N GLY A 144 18.68 2.45 4.63
CA GLY A 144 19.57 2.74 3.50
C GLY A 144 19.00 3.64 2.41
N LYS A 145 17.75 4.13 2.47
CA LYS A 145 17.20 5.01 1.43
C LYS A 145 17.96 6.33 1.33
N LEU A 146 17.92 6.95 0.17
CA LEU A 146 18.54 8.26 -0.05
C LEU A 146 17.97 9.29 0.93
N ILE A 147 18.82 10.19 1.42
CA ILE A 147 18.38 11.26 2.34
C ILE A 147 17.28 12.14 1.71
N SER A 148 17.30 12.35 0.39
CA SER A 148 16.25 13.06 -0.32
C SER A 148 14.92 12.31 -0.32
N GLU A 149 14.95 10.98 -0.48
CA GLU A 149 13.76 10.12 -0.41
C GLU A 149 13.24 10.00 1.04
N ALA A 150 14.14 10.00 2.02
CA ALA A 150 13.80 10.00 3.44
C ALA A 150 13.07 11.29 3.86
N ARG A 151 13.51 12.45 3.36
CA ARG A 151 12.79 13.73 3.55
C ARG A 151 11.41 13.69 2.90
N ALA A 152 11.30 13.16 1.69
CA ALA A 152 10.02 13.03 0.99
C ALA A 152 9.04 12.09 1.72
N GLU A 153 9.53 10.98 2.30
CA GLU A 153 8.70 10.09 3.12
C GLU A 153 8.23 10.76 4.41
N THR A 154 9.10 11.52 5.07
CA THR A 154 8.75 12.27 6.28
C THR A 154 7.66 13.31 5.98
N GLU A 155 7.79 14.05 4.87
CA GLU A 155 6.77 15.02 4.43
C GLU A 155 5.46 14.34 4.04
N LEU A 156 5.50 13.20 3.33
CA LEU A 156 4.30 12.43 3.01
C LEU A 156 3.59 11.96 4.29
N SER A 157 4.33 11.50 5.28
CA SER A 157 3.78 11.11 6.58
C SER A 157 3.11 12.28 7.28
N ALA A 158 3.74 13.46 7.27
CA ALA A 158 3.15 14.70 7.79
C ALA A 158 1.87 15.08 7.05
N ALA A 159 1.87 15.00 5.71
CA ALA A 159 0.70 15.29 4.89
C ALA A 159 -0.48 14.36 5.18
N ILE A 160 -0.23 13.08 5.49
CA ILE A 160 -1.28 12.12 5.88
C ILE A 160 -1.90 12.51 7.23
N PHE A 161 -1.10 12.84 8.25
CA PHE A 161 -1.61 13.32 9.52
C PHE A 161 -2.46 14.60 9.34
N GLU A 162 -1.95 15.55 8.56
CA GLU A 162 -2.66 16.79 8.25
C GLU A 162 -3.97 16.54 7.49
N TYR A 163 -3.98 15.60 6.54
CA TYR A 163 -5.19 15.22 5.81
C TYR A 163 -6.31 14.77 6.76
N TYR A 164 -5.99 13.88 7.70
CA TYR A 164 -7.00 13.39 8.66
C TYR A 164 -7.34 14.42 9.74
N ALA A 165 -6.42 15.30 10.12
CA ALA A 165 -6.75 16.44 10.97
C ALA A 165 -7.85 17.32 10.35
N LYS A 166 -7.82 17.50 9.04
CA LYS A 166 -8.78 18.36 8.30
C LYS A 166 -10.07 17.64 7.90
N ASN A 167 -10.02 16.34 7.65
CA ASN A 167 -11.11 15.66 6.96
C ASN A 167 -11.81 14.55 7.77
N ALA A 168 -11.24 14.05 8.87
CA ALA A 168 -11.79 12.88 9.57
C ALA A 168 -13.24 13.06 10.03
N GLU A 169 -13.63 14.26 10.50
CA GLU A 169 -14.99 14.55 10.91
C GLU A 169 -15.97 14.41 9.74
N SER A 170 -15.69 15.02 8.60
CA SER A 170 -16.56 14.95 7.42
C SER A 170 -16.65 13.52 6.85
N LEU A 171 -15.55 12.74 6.89
CA LEU A 171 -15.50 11.37 6.41
C LEU A 171 -16.31 10.39 7.26
N LEU A 172 -16.54 10.71 8.54
CA LEU A 172 -17.27 9.88 9.52
C LEU A 172 -18.61 10.48 9.96
N GLN A 173 -19.12 11.49 9.24
CA GLN A 173 -20.45 12.02 9.49
C GLN A 173 -21.50 10.91 9.37
N PRO A 174 -22.53 10.89 10.23
CA PRO A 174 -23.67 10.01 10.08
C PRO A 174 -24.28 10.13 8.69
N GLN A 175 -24.74 9.02 8.14
CA GLN A 175 -25.38 8.95 6.83
C GLN A 175 -26.86 8.64 7.04
N ASP A 176 -27.73 9.58 6.72
CA ASP A 176 -29.18 9.35 6.72
C ASP A 176 -29.55 8.39 5.59
N LEU A 177 -30.38 7.41 5.90
CA LEU A 177 -30.89 6.44 4.92
C LEU A 177 -32.30 6.86 4.46
N PRO A 178 -32.61 6.75 3.16
CA PRO A 178 -33.95 6.93 2.69
C PRO A 178 -34.84 5.81 3.23
N VAL A 179 -35.95 6.17 3.88
CA VAL A 179 -37.01 5.25 4.27
C VAL A 179 -38.18 5.42 3.31
N ALA A 180 -38.93 4.35 3.02
CA ALA A 180 -39.98 4.37 1.99
C ALA A 180 -41.16 5.25 2.37
N SER A 181 -41.49 5.38 3.65
CA SER A 181 -42.53 6.26 4.13
C SER A 181 -42.14 6.96 5.45
N ARG A 182 -42.86 8.03 5.80
CA ARG A 182 -42.66 8.69 7.10
C ARG A 182 -43.09 7.80 8.26
N ASP A 183 -44.01 6.88 8.04
CA ASP A 183 -44.49 5.95 9.05
C ASP A 183 -43.45 4.88 9.40
N GLU A 184 -42.45 4.68 8.52
CA GLU A 184 -41.31 3.79 8.76
C GLU A 184 -40.21 4.43 9.62
N GLY A 185 -40.40 5.70 10.04
CA GLY A 185 -39.49 6.39 10.95
C GLY A 185 -38.29 7.06 10.28
N ARG A 186 -37.11 6.98 10.92
CA ARG A 186 -35.85 7.57 10.42
C ARG A 186 -34.69 6.63 10.71
N ALA A 187 -33.97 6.31 9.67
CA ALA A 187 -32.82 5.44 9.75
C ALA A 187 -31.52 6.19 9.40
N LYS A 188 -30.44 5.87 10.08
CA LYS A 188 -29.10 6.40 9.78
C LYS A 188 -28.01 5.39 10.10
N ILE A 189 -26.89 5.51 9.41
CA ILE A 189 -25.66 4.83 9.76
C ILE A 189 -24.75 5.80 10.55
N VAL A 190 -24.25 5.34 11.69
CA VAL A 190 -23.22 6.04 12.46
C VAL A 190 -21.96 5.21 12.49
N PHE A 191 -20.79 5.86 12.44
CA PHE A 191 -19.48 5.22 12.44
C PHE A 191 -18.86 5.30 13.84
N GLN A 192 -18.55 4.14 14.41
CA GLN A 192 -18.00 4.03 15.76
C GLN A 192 -16.67 3.26 15.74
N PRO A 193 -15.64 3.70 16.49
CA PRO A 193 -14.37 2.98 16.56
C PRO A 193 -14.54 1.60 17.18
N LEU A 194 -13.78 0.60 16.67
CA LEU A 194 -13.85 -0.78 17.14
C LEU A 194 -13.11 -1.02 18.47
N GLY A 195 -11.93 -0.41 18.66
CA GLY A 195 -11.09 -0.65 19.83
C GLY A 195 -9.60 -0.59 19.55
N ILE A 196 -8.84 -1.52 20.14
CA ILE A 196 -7.41 -1.65 19.89
C ILE A 196 -7.20 -2.32 18.53
N LEU A 197 -6.32 -1.76 17.73
CA LEU A 197 -5.84 -2.37 16.48
C LEU A 197 -4.39 -2.80 16.64
N LEU A 198 -4.03 -3.95 16.07
CA LEU A 198 -2.65 -4.33 15.85
C LEU A 198 -2.24 -3.88 14.44
N ALA A 199 -1.20 -3.05 14.34
CA ALA A 199 -0.52 -2.73 13.10
C ALA A 199 0.77 -3.54 12.99
N VAL A 200 0.98 -4.22 11.85
CA VAL A 200 2.20 -4.96 11.52
C VAL A 200 2.79 -4.37 10.27
N GLU A 201 3.90 -3.63 10.39
CA GLU A 201 4.42 -2.80 9.31
C GLU A 201 5.83 -3.21 8.88
N PRO A 202 6.15 -3.12 7.58
CA PRO A 202 7.44 -3.51 7.02
C PRO A 202 8.45 -2.35 7.08
N TRP A 203 9.64 -2.61 6.57
CA TRP A 203 10.82 -1.75 6.71
C TRP A 203 11.04 -0.75 5.56
N ASN A 204 10.35 -0.88 4.43
CA ASN A 204 10.72 -0.12 3.22
C ASN A 204 10.25 1.34 3.22
N PHE A 205 9.18 1.67 3.95
CA PHE A 205 8.72 3.03 4.23
C PHE A 205 8.27 3.15 5.69
N PRO A 206 9.23 3.20 6.64
CA PRO A 206 8.93 3.01 8.06
C PRO A 206 7.99 4.02 8.68
N TYR A 207 8.00 5.28 8.23
CA TYR A 207 7.08 6.29 8.76
C TYR A 207 5.77 6.35 7.99
N TYR A 208 5.85 6.28 6.65
CA TYR A 208 4.66 6.37 5.80
C TYR A 208 3.65 5.25 6.11
N GLN A 209 4.10 4.01 6.22
CA GLN A 209 3.21 2.88 6.47
C GLN A 209 2.58 2.95 7.86
N VAL A 210 3.31 3.39 8.86
CA VAL A 210 2.74 3.63 10.19
C VAL A 210 1.74 4.80 10.16
N ALA A 211 2.10 5.94 9.54
CA ALA A 211 1.19 7.08 9.44
C ALA A 211 -0.10 6.74 8.69
N ARG A 212 -0.03 5.91 7.65
CA ARG A 212 -1.14 5.47 6.83
C ARG A 212 -2.21 4.72 7.63
N ILE A 213 -1.82 3.98 8.68
CA ILE A 213 -2.76 3.29 9.54
C ILE A 213 -3.10 4.09 10.80
N ILE A 214 -2.11 4.74 11.46
CA ILE A 214 -2.41 5.38 12.74
C ILE A 214 -3.17 6.71 12.58
N ALA A 215 -2.91 7.51 11.56
CA ALA A 215 -3.59 8.78 11.36
C ALA A 215 -5.11 8.61 11.19
N PRO A 216 -5.63 7.77 10.28
CA PRO A 216 -7.06 7.53 10.17
C PRO A 216 -7.66 6.88 11.41
N GLN A 217 -6.99 5.89 11.99
CA GLN A 217 -7.60 5.08 13.05
C GLN A 217 -7.62 5.80 14.40
N LEU A 218 -6.60 6.57 14.73
CA LEU A 218 -6.63 7.47 15.89
C LEU A 218 -7.66 8.59 15.70
N SER A 219 -7.80 9.13 14.48
CA SER A 219 -8.84 10.12 14.15
C SER A 219 -10.25 9.55 14.26
N ALA A 220 -10.45 8.26 13.96
CA ALA A 220 -11.72 7.57 14.18
C ALA A 220 -12.03 7.32 15.67
N GLY A 221 -11.00 7.34 16.53
CA GLY A 221 -11.12 7.08 17.97
C GLY A 221 -10.66 5.68 18.40
N ASN A 222 -10.04 4.91 17.52
CA ASN A 222 -9.34 3.67 17.85
C ASN A 222 -8.01 3.95 18.58
N THR A 223 -7.41 2.92 19.15
CA THR A 223 -6.03 2.92 19.66
C THR A 223 -5.22 1.88 18.90
N VAL A 224 -3.90 2.05 18.82
CA VAL A 224 -3.06 1.19 17.98
C VAL A 224 -1.84 0.71 18.73
N VAL A 225 -1.57 -0.60 18.65
CA VAL A 225 -0.31 -1.23 19.05
C VAL A 225 0.45 -1.59 17.78
N LEU A 226 1.70 -1.16 17.68
CA LEU A 226 2.56 -1.39 16.52
C LEU A 226 3.54 -2.52 16.76
N LYS A 227 3.65 -3.44 15.81
CA LYS A 227 4.80 -4.32 15.59
C LYS A 227 5.47 -3.91 14.29
N HIS A 228 6.57 -3.20 14.35
CA HIS A 228 7.34 -2.85 13.16
C HIS A 228 8.33 -3.96 12.75
N ALA A 229 8.90 -3.86 11.54
CA ALA A 229 9.95 -4.79 11.11
C ALA A 229 11.18 -4.72 12.04
N SER A 230 11.85 -5.86 12.21
CA SER A 230 12.95 -5.99 13.17
C SER A 230 14.22 -5.23 12.80
N ASN A 231 14.34 -4.79 11.56
CA ASN A 231 15.47 -4.02 11.06
C ASN A 231 15.25 -2.50 11.05
N VAL A 232 14.08 -2.01 11.52
CA VAL A 232 13.78 -0.56 11.64
C VAL A 232 13.24 -0.17 13.02
N PRO A 233 13.81 -0.69 14.13
CA PRO A 233 13.31 -0.44 15.48
C PRO A 233 13.47 1.02 15.93
N GLN A 234 14.45 1.75 15.43
CA GLN A 234 14.65 3.16 15.77
C GLN A 234 13.56 4.03 15.12
N SER A 235 13.18 3.74 13.87
CA SER A 235 12.05 4.39 13.20
C SER A 235 10.75 4.17 13.96
N ALA A 236 10.52 2.94 14.43
CA ALA A 236 9.36 2.60 15.24
C ALA A 236 9.32 3.38 16.57
N ALA A 237 10.47 3.48 17.26
CA ALA A 237 10.60 4.27 18.48
C ALA A 237 10.40 5.78 18.23
N ALA A 238 10.87 6.29 17.08
CA ALA A 238 10.67 7.68 16.70
C ALA A 238 9.20 8.02 16.49
N MET A 239 8.40 7.11 15.91
CA MET A 239 6.94 7.28 15.75
C MET A 239 6.21 7.21 17.10
N ASP A 240 6.62 6.34 18.03
CA ASP A 240 6.07 6.30 19.40
C ASP A 240 6.31 7.65 20.10
N GLN A 241 7.53 8.17 20.04
CA GLN A 241 7.90 9.45 20.62
C GLN A 241 7.16 10.63 19.97
N LEU A 242 6.99 10.62 18.64
CA LEU A 242 6.22 11.60 17.88
C LEU A 242 4.81 11.74 18.46
N MET A 243 4.11 10.62 18.67
CA MET A 243 2.73 10.64 19.12
C MET A 243 2.59 11.10 20.59
N ILE A 244 3.59 10.78 21.44
CA ILE A 244 3.67 11.30 22.81
C ILE A 244 3.84 12.82 22.77
N GLU A 245 4.78 13.34 21.95
CA GLU A 245 5.04 14.79 21.83
C GLU A 245 3.85 15.52 21.20
N ALA A 246 3.12 14.88 20.28
CA ALA A 246 1.90 15.41 19.70
C ALA A 246 0.75 15.53 20.75
N GLY A 247 0.88 14.89 21.90
CA GLY A 247 -0.11 14.97 22.98
C GLY A 247 -1.15 13.87 22.95
N LEU A 248 -0.88 12.77 22.24
CA LEU A 248 -1.75 11.59 22.30
C LEU A 248 -1.72 11.01 23.73
N PRO A 249 -2.86 10.65 24.33
CA PRO A 249 -2.90 10.01 25.65
C PRO A 249 -2.05 8.73 25.69
N LYS A 250 -1.42 8.46 26.85
CA LYS A 250 -0.64 7.24 27.06
C LYS A 250 -1.49 6.01 26.73
N GLY A 251 -0.98 5.15 25.87
CA GLY A 251 -1.68 3.97 25.37
C GLY A 251 -2.49 4.21 24.09
N GLY A 252 -2.68 5.45 23.63
CA GLY A 252 -3.35 5.74 22.35
C GLY A 252 -2.60 5.14 21.16
N PHE A 253 -1.28 5.23 21.18
CA PHE A 253 -0.36 4.53 20.28
C PHE A 253 0.82 3.98 21.08
N ARG A 254 1.27 2.76 20.74
CA ARG A 254 2.42 2.14 21.40
C ARG A 254 3.17 1.22 20.43
N ASN A 255 4.47 1.45 20.26
CA ASN A 255 5.36 0.50 19.62
C ASN A 255 5.80 -0.59 20.61
N LEU A 256 5.82 -1.85 20.14
CA LEU A 256 6.35 -3.02 20.83
C LEU A 256 7.40 -3.71 19.95
N TYR A 257 8.26 -4.50 20.58
CA TYR A 257 9.24 -5.37 19.93
C TYR A 257 8.91 -6.85 20.17
N PRO A 258 7.71 -7.33 19.77
CA PRO A 258 7.25 -8.66 20.11
C PRO A 258 7.91 -9.74 19.25
N THR A 259 7.99 -10.96 19.79
CA THR A 259 8.27 -12.18 19.03
C THR A 259 7.06 -12.57 18.16
N HIS A 260 7.24 -13.52 17.23
CA HIS A 260 6.12 -14.01 16.42
C HIS A 260 5.01 -14.66 17.27
N ASP A 261 5.38 -15.40 18.34
CA ASP A 261 4.43 -16.01 19.25
C ASP A 261 3.62 -14.96 20.02
N GLN A 262 4.28 -13.88 20.45
CA GLN A 262 3.61 -12.76 21.08
C GLN A 262 2.66 -12.04 20.11
N VAL A 263 3.02 -11.91 18.82
CA VAL A 263 2.10 -11.37 17.80
C VAL A 263 0.85 -12.24 17.69
N ALA A 264 0.98 -13.57 17.62
CA ALA A 264 -0.16 -14.48 17.57
C ALA A 264 -1.05 -14.33 18.82
N ARG A 265 -0.44 -14.20 20.02
CA ARG A 265 -1.15 -13.94 21.28
C ARG A 265 -1.89 -12.59 21.25
N ILE A 266 -1.25 -11.52 20.74
CA ILE A 266 -1.89 -10.19 20.59
C ILE A 266 -3.09 -10.29 19.65
N VAL A 267 -2.95 -10.98 18.51
CA VAL A 267 -4.07 -11.18 17.56
C VAL A 267 -5.23 -11.93 18.23
N ALA A 268 -4.96 -12.92 19.09
CA ALA A 268 -6.00 -13.67 19.79
C ALA A 268 -6.65 -12.91 20.95
N ASP A 269 -5.99 -11.88 21.51
CA ASP A 269 -6.47 -11.15 22.70
C ASP A 269 -7.81 -10.45 22.44
N HIS A 270 -8.78 -10.64 23.32
CA HIS A 270 -10.15 -10.12 23.18
C HIS A 270 -10.25 -8.58 23.14
N ARG A 271 -9.25 -7.85 23.68
CA ARG A 271 -9.16 -6.39 23.66
C ARG A 271 -8.81 -5.86 22.26
N VAL A 272 -8.05 -6.63 21.48
CA VAL A 272 -7.69 -6.31 20.10
C VAL A 272 -8.88 -6.60 19.18
N ARG A 273 -9.28 -5.64 18.36
CA ARG A 273 -10.50 -5.70 17.55
C ARG A 273 -10.26 -5.74 16.04
N GLY A 274 -9.05 -5.50 15.62
CA GLY A 274 -8.68 -5.54 14.20
C GLY A 274 -7.18 -5.63 14.02
N VAL A 275 -6.76 -6.04 12.82
CA VAL A 275 -5.36 -6.20 12.43
C VAL A 275 -5.13 -5.59 11.06
N ALA A 276 -4.22 -4.64 10.96
CA ALA A 276 -3.70 -4.15 9.69
C ALA A 276 -2.29 -4.72 9.48
N LEU A 277 -2.01 -5.22 8.28
CA LEU A 277 -0.69 -5.68 7.94
C LEU A 277 -0.27 -5.15 6.57
N THR A 278 0.90 -4.55 6.52
CA THR A 278 1.66 -4.36 5.29
C THR A 278 2.87 -5.28 5.31
N GLY A 279 3.13 -6.04 4.24
CA GLY A 279 4.29 -6.93 4.23
C GLY A 279 4.29 -7.97 3.12
N SER A 280 5.03 -9.08 3.35
CA SER A 280 5.08 -10.19 2.40
C SER A 280 3.81 -11.02 2.41
N GLU A 281 3.49 -11.69 1.29
CA GLU A 281 2.36 -12.61 1.17
C GLU A 281 2.35 -13.68 2.27
N GLY A 282 3.52 -14.26 2.59
CA GLY A 282 3.62 -15.30 3.62
C GLY A 282 3.29 -14.78 5.02
N ALA A 283 3.68 -13.54 5.34
CA ALA A 283 3.31 -12.90 6.60
C ALA A 283 1.82 -12.56 6.60
N GLY A 284 1.30 -12.00 5.49
CA GLY A 284 -0.12 -11.67 5.32
C GLY A 284 -1.02 -12.87 5.51
N ALA A 285 -0.72 -13.99 4.83
CA ALA A 285 -1.50 -15.22 4.95
C ALA A 285 -1.57 -15.76 6.40
N LYS A 286 -0.45 -15.74 7.13
CA LYS A 286 -0.40 -16.17 8.54
C LYS A 286 -1.23 -15.26 9.45
N ILE A 287 -1.09 -13.95 9.30
CA ILE A 287 -1.81 -12.96 10.14
C ILE A 287 -3.30 -12.96 9.79
N ALA A 288 -3.66 -13.04 8.50
CA ALA A 288 -5.05 -13.14 8.07
C ALA A 288 -5.74 -14.39 8.63
N ALA A 289 -5.05 -15.54 8.59
CA ALA A 289 -5.55 -16.79 9.20
C ALA A 289 -5.77 -16.63 10.71
N ALA A 290 -4.81 -16.03 11.44
CA ALA A 290 -4.94 -15.79 12.87
C ALA A 290 -6.09 -14.81 13.18
N ALA A 291 -6.23 -13.72 12.44
CA ALA A 291 -7.32 -12.76 12.58
C ALA A 291 -8.68 -13.42 12.30
N GLY A 292 -8.81 -14.20 11.22
CA GLY A 292 -10.01 -14.95 10.87
C GLY A 292 -10.41 -15.96 11.93
N SER A 293 -9.45 -16.70 12.48
CA SER A 293 -9.69 -17.64 13.59
C SER A 293 -10.20 -16.94 14.86
N ALA A 294 -9.80 -15.68 15.06
CA ALA A 294 -10.27 -14.85 16.17
C ALA A 294 -11.49 -13.98 15.83
N LEU A 295 -12.11 -14.16 14.65
CA LEU A 295 -13.24 -13.39 14.12
C LEU A 295 -13.00 -11.87 14.13
N LYS A 296 -11.79 -11.45 13.77
CA LYS A 296 -11.38 -10.05 13.73
C LYS A 296 -11.25 -9.55 12.30
N LYS A 297 -11.69 -8.31 12.08
CA LYS A 297 -11.48 -7.63 10.81
C LYS A 297 -9.99 -7.45 10.56
N SER A 298 -9.58 -7.63 9.30
CA SER A 298 -8.19 -7.38 8.90
C SER A 298 -8.12 -6.67 7.55
N THR A 299 -7.04 -5.90 7.35
CA THR A 299 -6.62 -5.36 6.06
C THR A 299 -5.22 -5.87 5.76
N MET A 300 -4.98 -6.23 4.49
CA MET A 300 -3.72 -6.78 4.02
C MET A 300 -3.23 -5.99 2.82
N GLU A 301 -2.10 -5.33 2.99
CA GLU A 301 -1.36 -4.65 1.94
C GLU A 301 -0.07 -5.43 1.68
N LEU A 302 -0.03 -6.16 0.56
CA LEU A 302 1.02 -7.15 0.32
C LEU A 302 1.91 -6.76 -0.87
N GLY A 303 2.65 -7.71 -1.40
CA GLY A 303 3.52 -7.51 -2.54
C GLY A 303 2.80 -7.05 -3.81
N GLY A 304 3.57 -6.57 -4.76
CA GLY A 304 3.07 -6.15 -6.06
C GLY A 304 4.11 -6.32 -7.15
N SER A 305 3.65 -6.43 -8.38
CA SER A 305 4.50 -6.46 -9.58
C SER A 305 3.89 -5.57 -10.66
N ASP A 306 3.89 -4.26 -10.39
CA ASP A 306 3.18 -3.29 -11.21
C ASP A 306 3.62 -3.32 -12.66
N ALA A 307 2.63 -3.32 -13.55
CA ALA A 307 2.82 -3.13 -14.98
C ALA A 307 3.03 -1.65 -15.30
N PHE A 308 3.99 -1.36 -16.18
CA PHE A 308 4.27 -0.05 -16.74
C PHE A 308 4.15 -0.17 -18.26
N ILE A 309 2.96 0.13 -18.78
CA ILE A 309 2.63 -0.02 -20.20
C ILE A 309 3.04 1.22 -20.97
N VAL A 310 3.76 1.04 -22.08
CA VAL A 310 4.16 2.13 -23.00
C VAL A 310 3.52 1.90 -24.35
N LEU A 311 2.58 2.76 -24.73
CA LEU A 311 1.93 2.74 -26.04
C LEU A 311 2.76 3.51 -27.09
N GLU A 312 2.46 3.29 -28.39
CA GLU A 312 3.26 3.79 -29.50
C GLU A 312 3.28 5.33 -29.62
N ASP A 313 2.26 6.01 -29.11
CA ASP A 313 2.10 7.46 -29.13
C ASP A 313 2.66 8.16 -27.89
N ALA A 314 3.17 7.40 -26.89
CA ALA A 314 3.72 7.97 -25.66
C ALA A 314 4.85 8.98 -25.91
N ASP A 315 4.98 9.98 -25.04
CA ASP A 315 6.16 10.86 -25.00
C ASP A 315 7.35 10.06 -24.45
N LEU A 316 8.10 9.42 -25.34
CA LEU A 316 9.16 8.48 -24.94
C LEU A 316 10.21 9.10 -24.04
N GLU A 317 10.61 10.36 -24.25
CA GLU A 317 11.63 11.00 -23.43
C GLU A 317 11.18 11.11 -21.97
N LYS A 318 9.96 11.58 -21.75
CA LYS A 318 9.37 11.70 -20.41
C LYS A 318 9.04 10.32 -19.82
N THR A 319 8.51 9.42 -20.64
CA THR A 319 8.16 8.06 -20.23
C THR A 319 9.38 7.29 -19.75
N ILE A 320 10.52 7.40 -20.44
CA ILE A 320 11.78 6.78 -20.03
C ILE A 320 12.27 7.34 -18.68
N LYS A 321 12.20 8.67 -18.47
CA LYS A 321 12.54 9.26 -17.16
C LYS A 321 11.68 8.69 -16.04
N TRP A 322 10.36 8.57 -16.28
CA TRP A 322 9.44 7.95 -15.34
C TRP A 322 9.68 6.46 -15.12
N ALA A 323 10.06 5.71 -16.16
CA ALA A 323 10.41 4.29 -16.02
C ALA A 323 11.65 4.10 -15.15
N VAL A 324 12.70 4.89 -15.38
CA VAL A 324 13.92 4.86 -14.56
C VAL A 324 13.60 5.21 -13.10
N PHE A 325 12.87 6.29 -12.87
CA PHE A 325 12.45 6.68 -11.52
C PHE A 325 11.56 5.63 -10.86
N GLY A 326 10.46 5.23 -11.51
CA GLY A 326 9.46 4.29 -10.97
C GLY A 326 10.04 2.91 -10.67
N ARG A 327 11.14 2.51 -11.38
CA ARG A 327 11.81 1.25 -11.09
C ARG A 327 12.86 1.36 -9.98
N HIS A 328 13.59 2.48 -9.88
CA HIS A 328 14.77 2.59 -9.02
C HIS A 328 14.54 3.43 -7.75
N TRP A 329 13.39 4.08 -7.59
CA TRP A 329 13.00 4.73 -6.36
C TRP A 329 13.12 3.77 -5.17
N ASN A 330 13.72 4.22 -4.08
CA ASN A 330 14.06 3.41 -2.91
C ASN A 330 14.84 2.11 -3.28
N ALA A 331 15.74 2.22 -4.28
CA ALA A 331 16.46 1.08 -4.88
C ALA A 331 15.53 -0.04 -5.39
N GLY A 332 14.30 0.29 -5.80
CA GLY A 332 13.30 -0.66 -6.26
C GLY A 332 12.58 -1.43 -5.15
N GLN A 333 12.83 -1.10 -3.89
CA GLN A 333 12.22 -1.74 -2.72
C GLN A 333 10.84 -1.12 -2.40
N VAL A 334 9.96 -1.12 -3.39
CA VAL A 334 8.63 -0.51 -3.35
C VAL A 334 7.60 -1.50 -3.88
N CYS A 335 6.52 -1.73 -3.14
CA CYS A 335 5.46 -2.63 -3.56
C CYS A 335 4.82 -2.20 -4.90
N VAL A 336 4.65 -0.90 -5.11
CA VAL A 336 4.12 -0.29 -6.35
C VAL A 336 5.21 0.15 -7.34
N SER A 337 6.44 -0.36 -7.23
CA SER A 337 7.48 -0.07 -8.21
C SER A 337 7.13 -0.63 -9.59
N ALA A 338 7.52 0.08 -10.66
CA ALA A 338 7.36 -0.33 -12.05
C ALA A 338 8.26 -1.54 -12.37
N LYS A 339 7.89 -2.73 -11.86
CA LYS A 339 8.69 -3.95 -11.97
C LYS A 339 8.64 -4.56 -13.36
N ARG A 340 7.51 -4.43 -14.06
CA ARG A 340 7.28 -4.98 -15.40
C ARG A 340 7.10 -3.86 -16.41
N LEU A 341 8.14 -3.56 -17.21
CA LEU A 341 8.06 -2.63 -18.32
C LEU A 341 7.52 -3.38 -19.55
N ILE A 342 6.32 -3.03 -19.98
CA ILE A 342 5.59 -3.65 -21.09
C ILE A 342 5.50 -2.63 -22.21
N VAL A 343 6.26 -2.83 -23.27
CA VAL A 343 6.44 -1.83 -24.32
C VAL A 343 5.94 -2.38 -25.65
N VAL A 344 5.05 -1.65 -26.33
CA VAL A 344 4.56 -2.07 -27.66
C VAL A 344 5.68 -2.04 -28.69
N ASP A 345 5.60 -2.97 -29.66
CA ASP A 345 6.66 -3.27 -30.64
C ASP A 345 7.19 -2.04 -31.38
N GLN A 346 6.28 -1.11 -31.75
CA GLN A 346 6.62 0.08 -32.55
C GLN A 346 7.64 1.01 -31.89
N VAL A 347 7.71 1.02 -30.56
CA VAL A 347 8.59 1.92 -29.81
C VAL A 347 9.60 1.17 -28.94
N TYR A 348 9.56 -0.15 -28.92
CA TYR A 348 10.32 -1.01 -28.02
C TYR A 348 11.82 -0.72 -28.05
N ASP A 349 12.45 -0.80 -29.21
CA ASP A 349 13.92 -0.72 -29.32
C ASP A 349 14.42 0.68 -28.89
N ARG A 350 13.69 1.75 -29.26
CA ARG A 350 14.01 3.12 -28.84
C ARG A 350 13.81 3.32 -27.34
N PHE A 351 12.75 2.76 -26.78
CA PHE A 351 12.48 2.83 -25.36
C PHE A 351 13.56 2.10 -24.56
N VAL A 352 13.89 0.87 -24.94
CA VAL A 352 14.88 0.03 -24.25
C VAL A 352 16.25 0.68 -24.26
N GLN A 353 16.69 1.23 -25.40
CA GLN A 353 17.97 1.94 -25.47
C GLN A 353 17.98 3.16 -24.54
N GLY A 354 16.94 3.98 -24.58
CA GLY A 354 16.85 5.16 -23.70
C GLY A 354 16.74 4.79 -22.22
N TYR A 355 16.07 3.67 -21.90
CA TYR A 355 15.98 3.16 -20.54
C TYR A 355 17.35 2.71 -20.02
N ARG A 356 18.11 1.93 -20.80
CA ARG A 356 19.50 1.55 -20.49
C ARG A 356 20.38 2.76 -20.25
N ASP A 357 20.32 3.75 -21.15
CA ASP A 357 21.09 4.99 -21.03
C ASP A 357 20.70 5.79 -19.78
N GLY A 358 19.43 5.74 -19.41
CA GLY A 358 18.91 6.37 -18.18
C GLY A 358 19.42 5.68 -16.92
N VAL A 359 19.36 4.35 -16.87
CA VAL A 359 19.83 3.54 -15.74
C VAL A 359 21.35 3.66 -15.59
N ALA A 360 22.11 3.71 -16.69
CA ALA A 360 23.56 3.87 -16.68
C ALA A 360 24.04 5.22 -16.09
N LYS A 361 23.15 6.20 -15.94
CA LYS A 361 23.44 7.49 -15.28
C LYS A 361 23.25 7.47 -13.76
N LEU A 362 22.68 6.41 -13.21
CA LEU A 362 22.51 6.27 -11.76
C LEU A 362 23.89 6.16 -11.08
N LYS A 363 23.95 6.66 -9.86
CA LYS A 363 25.19 6.68 -9.06
C LYS A 363 24.94 5.97 -7.74
N MET A 364 25.63 4.86 -7.54
CA MET A 364 25.64 4.12 -6.28
C MET A 364 26.65 4.76 -5.33
N GLY A 365 26.30 4.92 -4.06
CA GLY A 365 27.17 5.57 -3.09
C GLY A 365 26.55 5.71 -1.71
N ASP A 366 27.14 6.59 -0.89
CA ASP A 366 26.60 6.92 0.42
C ASP A 366 25.20 7.53 0.27
N PRO A 367 24.16 6.95 0.89
CA PRO A 367 22.80 7.47 0.80
C PRO A 367 22.62 8.84 1.49
N MET A 368 23.58 9.27 2.32
CA MET A 368 23.63 10.61 2.90
C MET A 368 24.19 11.66 1.93
N ASP A 369 24.91 11.24 0.88
CA ASP A 369 25.45 12.16 -0.13
C ASP A 369 24.34 12.54 -1.13
N PRO A 370 24.05 13.86 -1.30
CA PRO A 370 23.05 14.32 -2.28
C PRO A 370 23.39 13.97 -3.74
N ALA A 371 24.64 13.60 -4.05
CA ALA A 371 25.03 13.17 -5.39
C ALA A 371 24.71 11.70 -5.68
N THR A 372 24.41 10.90 -4.68
CA THR A 372 23.97 9.51 -4.81
C THR A 372 22.53 9.47 -5.32
N THR A 373 22.27 8.61 -6.32
CA THR A 373 20.94 8.45 -6.93
C THR A 373 20.43 7.01 -6.93
N LEU A 374 21.24 6.06 -6.47
CA LEU A 374 20.83 4.67 -6.25
C LEU A 374 21.37 4.19 -4.89
N ALA A 375 20.47 3.98 -3.97
CA ALA A 375 20.72 3.57 -2.60
C ALA A 375 21.15 2.09 -2.50
N PRO A 376 21.74 1.64 -1.35
CA PRO A 376 21.85 0.22 -1.05
C PRO A 376 20.47 -0.40 -0.79
N LEU A 377 20.39 -1.72 -0.85
CA LEU A 377 19.26 -2.47 -0.31
C LEU A 377 19.28 -2.44 1.22
N SER A 378 18.16 -2.77 1.85
CA SER A 378 17.99 -2.68 3.30
C SER A 378 18.86 -3.64 4.12
N SER A 379 19.45 -4.64 3.51
CA SER A 379 20.29 -5.64 4.18
C SER A 379 21.03 -6.53 3.17
N GLN A 380 22.09 -7.19 3.63
CA GLN A 380 22.77 -8.24 2.86
C GLN A 380 21.82 -9.40 2.51
N GLY A 381 20.90 -9.77 3.42
CA GLY A 381 19.89 -10.79 3.12
C GLY A 381 18.96 -10.43 1.98
N ALA A 382 18.65 -9.13 1.80
CA ALA A 382 17.89 -8.66 0.64
C ALA A 382 18.68 -8.82 -0.67
N VAL A 383 19.99 -8.52 -0.66
CA VAL A 383 20.90 -8.75 -1.79
C VAL A 383 20.95 -10.22 -2.18
N ASP A 384 21.14 -11.10 -1.19
CA ASP A 384 21.27 -12.55 -1.40
C ASP A 384 19.98 -13.17 -1.96
N ASN A 385 18.82 -12.71 -1.47
CA ASN A 385 17.52 -13.17 -1.98
C ASN A 385 17.29 -12.71 -3.42
N LEU A 386 17.58 -11.44 -3.72
CA LEU A 386 17.41 -10.91 -5.06
C LEU A 386 18.33 -11.59 -6.07
N LYS A 387 19.57 -11.90 -5.66
CA LYS A 387 20.52 -12.68 -6.47
C LYS A 387 19.96 -14.05 -6.82
N LYS A 388 19.41 -14.78 -5.83
CA LYS A 388 18.77 -16.09 -6.07
C LYS A 388 17.59 -16.00 -7.04
N GLN A 389 16.78 -14.95 -6.97
CA GLN A 389 15.66 -14.73 -7.91
C GLN A 389 16.16 -14.51 -9.33
N VAL A 390 17.21 -13.69 -9.52
CA VAL A 390 17.83 -13.46 -10.83
C VAL A 390 18.45 -14.75 -11.38
N GLU A 391 19.16 -15.51 -10.56
CA GLU A 391 19.72 -16.82 -10.93
C GLU A 391 18.60 -17.81 -11.34
N GLY A 392 17.47 -17.81 -10.61
CA GLY A 392 16.29 -18.62 -10.95
C GLY A 392 15.67 -18.22 -12.29
N ALA A 393 15.56 -16.93 -12.57
CA ALA A 393 15.07 -16.41 -13.85
C ALA A 393 15.97 -16.83 -15.02
N ILE A 394 17.30 -16.75 -14.85
CA ILE A 394 18.29 -17.18 -15.85
C ILE A 394 18.19 -18.69 -16.09
N ALA A 395 18.09 -19.48 -15.03
CA ALA A 395 17.93 -20.93 -15.14
C ALA A 395 16.62 -21.31 -15.86
N GLY A 396 15.57 -20.50 -15.74
CA GLY A 396 14.32 -20.59 -16.50
C GLY A 396 14.39 -20.04 -17.92
N GLY A 397 15.57 -19.66 -18.42
CA GLY A 397 15.81 -19.24 -19.80
C GLY A 397 15.71 -17.74 -20.06
N ALA A 398 15.48 -16.90 -19.06
CA ALA A 398 15.50 -15.44 -19.22
C ALA A 398 16.91 -14.94 -19.55
N LYS A 399 17.00 -13.90 -20.36
CA LYS A 399 18.24 -13.15 -20.57
C LYS A 399 18.39 -12.10 -19.49
N ALA A 400 19.55 -12.06 -18.85
CA ALA A 400 19.90 -11.05 -17.86
C ALA A 400 21.00 -10.12 -18.38
N GLU A 401 20.77 -8.83 -18.27
CA GLU A 401 21.73 -7.77 -18.56
C GLU A 401 21.98 -6.95 -17.29
N GLU A 402 23.17 -7.08 -16.73
CA GLU A 402 23.62 -6.21 -15.62
C GLU A 402 24.12 -4.88 -16.19
N ILE A 403 23.63 -3.77 -15.62
CA ILE A 403 24.15 -2.44 -15.97
C ILE A 403 25.39 -2.16 -15.12
N PRO A 404 26.58 -1.96 -15.75
CA PRO A 404 27.86 -1.92 -15.04
C PRO A 404 28.12 -0.58 -14.34
N LEU A 405 27.38 -0.30 -13.28
CA LEU A 405 27.60 0.90 -12.44
C LEU A 405 28.81 0.68 -11.52
N PRO A 406 29.62 1.71 -11.26
CA PRO A 406 30.59 1.71 -10.16
C PRO A 406 29.86 1.44 -8.85
N MET A 407 30.29 0.44 -8.10
CA MET A 407 29.64 -0.01 -6.87
C MET A 407 30.63 0.11 -5.71
N PRO A 408 30.21 0.65 -4.54
CA PRO A 408 31.03 0.64 -3.33
C PRO A 408 31.44 -0.78 -2.92
N ASN A 409 32.62 -0.89 -2.29
CA ASN A 409 33.15 -2.18 -1.84
C ASN A 409 32.49 -2.70 -0.56
N THR A 410 31.70 -1.88 0.11
CA THR A 410 30.97 -2.19 1.36
C THR A 410 29.51 -1.84 1.22
N GLY A 411 28.67 -2.42 2.08
CA GLY A 411 27.23 -2.17 2.06
C GLY A 411 26.43 -3.18 1.24
N ALA A 412 25.12 -3.11 1.39
CA ALA A 412 24.17 -4.02 0.78
C ALA A 412 23.78 -3.58 -0.63
N PHE A 413 24.73 -3.47 -1.54
CA PHE A 413 24.47 -3.00 -2.90
C PHE A 413 24.15 -4.12 -3.88
N PHE A 414 23.29 -3.78 -4.85
CA PHE A 414 22.94 -4.65 -5.98
C PHE A 414 22.89 -3.81 -7.25
N ARG A 415 23.64 -4.21 -8.31
CA ARG A 415 23.61 -3.49 -9.59
C ARG A 415 22.27 -3.70 -10.30
N PRO A 416 21.76 -2.69 -11.01
CA PRO A 416 20.55 -2.85 -11.80
C PRO A 416 20.70 -3.99 -12.84
N VAL A 417 19.65 -4.84 -12.92
CA VAL A 417 19.55 -5.93 -13.88
C VAL A 417 18.27 -5.77 -14.69
N ILE A 418 18.38 -5.98 -16.01
CA ILE A 418 17.23 -6.08 -16.92
C ILE A 418 17.09 -7.55 -17.31
N LEU A 419 15.94 -8.14 -16.99
CA LEU A 419 15.54 -9.48 -17.43
C LEU A 419 14.62 -9.34 -18.64
N SER A 420 14.95 -10.03 -19.73
CA SER A 420 14.16 -10.08 -20.96
C SER A 420 13.99 -11.52 -21.45
N ASP A 421 13.21 -11.74 -22.50
CA ASP A 421 12.91 -13.07 -23.07
C ASP A 421 12.39 -14.04 -22.00
N ILE A 422 11.50 -13.55 -21.14
CA ILE A 422 10.95 -14.30 -20.00
C ILE A 422 9.81 -15.18 -20.51
N ALA A 423 10.03 -16.49 -20.61
CA ALA A 423 9.03 -17.46 -21.05
C ALA A 423 7.82 -17.53 -20.09
N GLU A 424 6.69 -18.06 -20.56
CA GLU A 424 5.44 -18.12 -19.76
C GLU A 424 5.57 -18.98 -18.51
N ASP A 425 6.37 -20.03 -18.56
CA ASP A 425 6.66 -20.95 -17.45
C ASP A 425 7.82 -20.50 -16.56
N ASN A 426 8.50 -19.38 -16.90
CA ASN A 426 9.59 -18.86 -16.09
C ASN A 426 9.07 -18.33 -14.75
N PRO A 427 9.66 -18.74 -13.60
CA PRO A 427 9.22 -18.32 -12.26
C PRO A 427 9.21 -16.79 -12.09
N ALA A 428 10.10 -16.06 -12.77
CA ALA A 428 10.17 -14.61 -12.72
C ALA A 428 8.84 -13.90 -13.07
N ARG A 429 7.95 -14.53 -13.83
CA ARG A 429 6.62 -13.96 -14.13
C ARG A 429 5.70 -13.93 -12.93
N ARG A 430 5.96 -14.74 -11.92
CA ARG A 430 5.09 -14.94 -10.74
C ARG A 430 5.71 -14.42 -9.46
N GLU A 431 6.95 -13.90 -9.53
CA GLU A 431 7.69 -13.40 -8.39
C GLU A 431 7.74 -11.88 -8.35
N GLU A 432 7.86 -11.35 -7.13
CA GLU A 432 8.13 -9.94 -6.88
C GLU A 432 9.65 -9.73 -6.72
N PHE A 433 10.26 -8.96 -7.61
CA PHE A 433 11.66 -8.54 -7.50
C PHE A 433 11.76 -7.25 -6.69
N PHE A 434 12.05 -7.40 -5.39
CA PHE A 434 12.06 -6.28 -4.45
C PHE A 434 13.44 -5.61 -4.34
N GLY A 435 13.92 -5.08 -5.48
CA GLY A 435 15.23 -4.46 -5.67
C GLY A 435 15.36 -3.98 -7.12
N PRO A 436 16.53 -3.49 -7.59
CA PRO A 436 16.68 -2.83 -8.89
C PRO A 436 16.76 -3.84 -10.07
N VAL A 437 15.78 -4.73 -10.16
CA VAL A 437 15.64 -5.73 -11.24
C VAL A 437 14.39 -5.43 -12.05
N THR A 438 14.53 -5.20 -13.34
CA THR A 438 13.46 -4.85 -14.27
C THR A 438 13.08 -6.07 -15.09
N LEU A 439 11.79 -6.40 -15.16
CA LEU A 439 11.24 -7.36 -16.10
C LEU A 439 10.78 -6.62 -17.35
N LEU A 440 11.35 -6.94 -18.52
CA LEU A 440 11.08 -6.24 -19.76
C LEU A 440 10.33 -7.16 -20.73
N PHE A 441 9.17 -6.69 -21.19
CA PHE A 441 8.29 -7.39 -22.11
C PHE A 441 8.05 -6.57 -23.38
N ARG A 442 8.12 -7.24 -24.55
CA ARG A 442 7.73 -6.68 -25.84
C ARG A 442 6.29 -7.11 -26.12
N ALA A 443 5.38 -6.16 -26.23
CA ALA A 443 3.98 -6.42 -26.58
C ALA A 443 3.76 -6.15 -28.07
N LYS A 444 2.99 -7.00 -28.74
CA LYS A 444 2.65 -6.85 -30.17
C LYS A 444 1.83 -5.59 -30.43
N ASN A 445 0.91 -5.28 -29.53
CA ASN A 445 -0.01 -4.17 -29.58
C ASN A 445 -0.59 -3.88 -28.19
N GLU A 446 -1.56 -2.94 -28.09
CA GLU A 446 -2.25 -2.59 -26.86
C GLU A 446 -2.94 -3.77 -26.16
N GLU A 447 -3.65 -4.62 -26.91
CA GLU A 447 -4.37 -5.77 -26.37
C GLU A 447 -3.39 -6.77 -25.74
N ASP A 448 -2.29 -7.05 -26.41
CA ASP A 448 -1.22 -7.92 -25.91
C ASP A 448 -0.55 -7.31 -24.67
N ALA A 449 -0.36 -5.99 -24.63
CA ALA A 449 0.18 -5.30 -23.47
C ALA A 449 -0.74 -5.43 -22.24
N ILE A 450 -2.06 -5.33 -22.43
CA ILE A 450 -3.07 -5.56 -21.38
C ILE A 450 -3.04 -7.01 -20.90
N ASN A 451 -2.95 -7.97 -21.82
CA ASN A 451 -2.87 -9.38 -21.49
C ASN A 451 -1.63 -9.72 -20.67
N ILE A 452 -0.46 -9.18 -21.07
CA ILE A 452 0.79 -9.31 -20.29
C ILE A 452 0.65 -8.64 -18.93
N ALA A 453 0.00 -7.47 -18.85
CA ALA A 453 -0.21 -6.76 -17.58
C ALA A 453 -1.04 -7.59 -16.60
N ASN A 454 -2.10 -8.24 -17.08
CA ASN A 454 -3.00 -9.06 -16.27
C ASN A 454 -2.46 -10.49 -16.01
N ASP A 455 -1.42 -10.94 -16.74
CA ASP A 455 -0.73 -12.20 -16.46
C ASP A 455 0.20 -12.06 -15.24
N SER A 456 -0.41 -11.85 -14.08
CA SER A 456 0.28 -11.66 -12.80
C SER A 456 -0.59 -12.17 -11.65
N PRO A 457 0.00 -12.79 -10.63
CA PRO A 457 -0.74 -13.12 -9.40
C PRO A 457 -1.02 -11.88 -8.55
N TYR A 458 -0.37 -10.75 -8.84
CA TYR A 458 -0.49 -9.49 -8.11
C TYR A 458 -1.45 -8.53 -8.79
N GLY A 459 -2.05 -7.64 -7.99
CA GLY A 459 -2.97 -6.63 -8.47
C GLY A 459 -2.92 -5.36 -7.62
N LEU A 460 -1.71 -4.82 -7.30
CA LEU A 460 -1.58 -3.63 -6.48
C LEU A 460 -1.78 -2.36 -7.30
N GLY A 461 -0.88 -2.08 -8.22
CA GLY A 461 -0.92 -0.91 -9.06
C GLY A 461 -0.53 -1.19 -10.51
N GLY A 462 -0.51 -0.13 -11.32
CA GLY A 462 -0.10 -0.14 -12.72
C GLY A 462 -0.06 1.26 -13.32
N SER A 463 0.54 1.35 -14.50
CA SER A 463 0.65 2.61 -15.24
C SER A 463 0.50 2.42 -16.74
N VAL A 464 -0.07 3.43 -17.41
CA VAL A 464 -0.23 3.48 -18.87
C VAL A 464 0.29 4.81 -19.38
N PHE A 465 1.16 4.77 -20.38
CA PHE A 465 1.74 5.96 -21.00
C PHE A 465 1.27 6.09 -22.44
N THR A 466 0.61 7.20 -22.74
CA THR A 466 0.03 7.55 -24.05
C THR A 466 -0.20 9.06 -24.09
N LYS A 467 -0.28 9.66 -25.26
CA LYS A 467 -0.72 11.07 -25.43
C LYS A 467 -2.24 11.22 -25.42
N ASP A 468 -2.96 10.15 -25.69
CA ASP A 468 -4.43 10.13 -25.68
C ASP A 468 -4.92 9.71 -24.27
N GLU A 469 -5.33 10.69 -23.45
CA GLU A 469 -5.80 10.47 -22.09
C GLU A 469 -7.03 9.56 -22.05
N ALA A 470 -7.98 9.72 -22.97
CA ALA A 470 -9.19 8.88 -23.01
C ALA A 470 -8.84 7.41 -23.32
N ARG A 471 -7.89 7.19 -24.24
CA ARG A 471 -7.32 5.86 -24.50
C ARG A 471 -6.61 5.30 -23.26
N GLY A 472 -5.83 6.15 -22.57
CA GLY A 472 -5.17 5.79 -21.32
C GLY A 472 -6.14 5.32 -20.25
N GLU A 473 -7.24 6.03 -20.04
CA GLU A 473 -8.32 5.65 -19.12
C GLU A 473 -8.99 4.33 -19.54
N ALA A 474 -9.26 4.16 -20.84
CA ALA A 474 -9.87 2.93 -21.36
C ALA A 474 -8.96 1.70 -21.19
N VAL A 475 -7.65 1.85 -21.33
CA VAL A 475 -6.66 0.79 -21.03
C VAL A 475 -6.59 0.55 -19.53
N ALA A 476 -6.50 1.62 -18.72
CA ALA A 476 -6.45 1.52 -17.26
C ALA A 476 -7.64 0.74 -16.69
N ALA A 477 -8.84 0.95 -17.22
CA ALA A 477 -10.06 0.23 -16.81
C ALA A 477 -10.01 -1.29 -17.07
N LYS A 478 -9.11 -1.77 -17.93
CA LYS A 478 -8.94 -3.19 -18.27
C LYS A 478 -7.84 -3.88 -17.45
N ILE A 479 -7.06 -3.12 -16.67
CA ILE A 479 -5.98 -3.66 -15.85
C ILE A 479 -6.54 -4.11 -14.50
N GLU A 480 -6.33 -5.38 -14.13
CA GLU A 480 -6.89 -6.02 -12.94
C GLU A 480 -6.08 -5.69 -11.67
N THR A 481 -6.04 -4.40 -11.30
CA THR A 481 -5.31 -3.89 -10.13
C THR A 481 -6.17 -2.93 -9.31
N GLY A 482 -5.72 -2.64 -8.08
CA GLY A 482 -6.43 -1.68 -7.22
C GLY A 482 -6.22 -0.22 -7.63
N MET A 483 -5.13 0.07 -8.34
CA MET A 483 -4.77 1.44 -8.74
C MET A 483 -4.11 1.43 -10.12
N VAL A 484 -4.47 2.39 -10.98
CA VAL A 484 -3.78 2.61 -12.26
C VAL A 484 -3.58 4.11 -12.48
N TYR A 485 -2.41 4.48 -12.94
CA TYR A 485 -2.01 5.85 -13.23
C TYR A 485 -1.81 6.03 -14.74
N VAL A 486 -2.37 7.08 -15.31
CA VAL A 486 -2.12 7.47 -16.70
C VAL A 486 -1.02 8.52 -16.73
N ASN A 487 0.02 8.29 -17.52
CA ASN A 487 1.19 9.17 -17.71
C ASN A 487 2.01 9.45 -16.43
N HIS A 488 1.93 8.54 -15.46
CA HIS A 488 2.74 8.59 -14.24
C HIS A 488 2.94 7.16 -13.69
N PRO A 489 4.08 6.81 -13.08
CA PRO A 489 4.18 5.55 -12.34
C PRO A 489 3.26 5.59 -11.12
N THR A 490 2.90 4.40 -10.61
CA THR A 490 2.10 4.31 -9.38
C THR A 490 2.80 5.06 -8.25
N MET A 491 2.08 5.96 -7.59
CA MET A 491 2.57 6.81 -6.51
C MET A 491 1.62 6.76 -5.31
N VAL A 492 2.07 7.35 -4.21
CA VAL A 492 1.26 7.51 -3.01
C VAL A 492 1.02 8.99 -2.74
N LYS A 493 -0.22 9.33 -2.42
CA LYS A 493 -0.64 10.67 -1.99
C LYS A 493 -1.57 10.57 -0.80
N ALA A 494 -1.54 11.57 0.10
CA ALA A 494 -2.37 11.57 1.29
C ALA A 494 -3.88 11.63 1.00
N ASP A 495 -4.26 12.15 -0.16
CA ASP A 495 -5.63 12.40 -0.64
C ASP A 495 -6.13 11.43 -1.71
N LEU A 496 -5.40 10.34 -1.96
CA LEU A 496 -5.82 9.27 -2.86
C LEU A 496 -5.88 7.93 -2.12
N PRO A 497 -6.78 7.00 -2.54
CA PRO A 497 -6.86 5.68 -1.92
C PRO A 497 -5.64 4.83 -2.29
N PHE A 498 -5.27 3.92 -1.41
CA PHE A 498 -4.21 2.95 -1.62
C PHE A 498 -4.70 1.54 -1.33
N GLY A 499 -4.32 0.56 -2.15
CA GLY A 499 -4.57 -0.85 -1.91
C GLY A 499 -4.79 -1.65 -3.19
N GLY A 500 -4.63 -2.97 -3.06
CA GLY A 500 -4.65 -3.92 -4.15
C GLY A 500 -5.82 -4.90 -4.15
N VAL A 501 -5.74 -5.83 -5.08
CA VAL A 501 -6.60 -7.01 -5.23
C VAL A 501 -5.72 -8.25 -5.45
N LEU A 502 -6.31 -9.42 -5.64
CA LEU A 502 -5.60 -10.68 -5.85
C LEU A 502 -4.61 -10.96 -4.69
N ARG A 503 -3.38 -11.41 -5.02
CA ARG A 503 -2.35 -11.70 -3.99
C ARG A 503 -1.71 -10.44 -3.40
N SER A 504 -2.04 -9.26 -3.91
CA SER A 504 -1.65 -7.97 -3.28
C SER A 504 -2.49 -7.61 -2.07
N GLY A 505 -3.51 -8.41 -1.74
CA GLY A 505 -4.25 -8.31 -0.50
C GLY A 505 -5.66 -7.75 -0.66
N TYR A 506 -6.20 -7.21 0.43
CA TYR A 506 -7.57 -6.71 0.52
C TYR A 506 -7.72 -5.62 1.57
N GLY A 507 -8.81 -4.87 1.49
CA GLY A 507 -9.01 -3.62 2.21
C GLY A 507 -8.48 -2.44 1.39
N ARG A 508 -8.65 -1.25 1.92
CA ARG A 508 -8.10 0.00 1.35
C ARG A 508 -7.57 0.87 2.46
N GLU A 509 -6.55 1.62 2.13
CA GLU A 509 -5.98 2.60 3.05
C GLU A 509 -6.11 4.01 2.47
N LEU A 510 -5.93 4.99 3.32
CA LEU A 510 -6.09 6.41 3.04
C LEU A 510 -7.54 6.83 2.72
N ILE A 511 -7.76 8.13 2.63
CA ILE A 511 -9.04 8.81 2.41
C ILE A 511 -10.21 8.24 3.25
N GLY A 512 -11.45 8.40 2.75
CA GLY A 512 -12.66 7.88 3.41
C GLY A 512 -12.77 6.35 3.40
N LEU A 513 -12.06 5.65 2.51
CA LEU A 513 -12.02 4.19 2.49
C LEU A 513 -11.20 3.67 3.68
N GLY A 514 -9.97 4.14 3.87
CA GLY A 514 -9.08 3.66 4.93
C GLY A 514 -9.59 3.97 6.33
N ILE A 515 -10.15 5.15 6.59
CA ILE A 515 -10.68 5.48 7.92
C ILE A 515 -11.87 4.60 8.30
N LYS A 516 -12.63 4.10 7.30
CA LYS A 516 -13.80 3.24 7.52
C LYS A 516 -13.44 1.75 7.66
N GLU A 517 -12.21 1.35 7.44
CA GLU A 517 -11.82 -0.06 7.56
C GLU A 517 -12.01 -0.61 8.98
N PHE A 518 -11.73 0.18 10.01
CA PHE A 518 -11.84 -0.29 11.40
C PHE A 518 -12.85 0.52 12.21
N VAL A 519 -14.02 0.77 11.63
CA VAL A 519 -15.18 1.30 12.30
C VAL A 519 -16.37 0.35 12.20
N ASN A 520 -17.25 0.41 13.18
CA ASN A 520 -18.56 -0.21 13.15
C ASN A 520 -19.54 0.74 12.45
N ALA A 521 -19.98 0.41 11.25
CA ALA A 521 -21.07 1.09 10.56
C ALA A 521 -22.41 0.60 11.16
N LYS A 522 -22.88 1.30 12.20
CA LYS A 522 -24.03 0.90 12.99
C LYS A 522 -25.30 1.54 12.45
N LEU A 523 -26.29 0.71 12.11
CA LEU A 523 -27.64 1.19 11.86
C LEU A 523 -28.29 1.65 13.16
N ILE A 524 -28.88 2.84 13.14
CA ILE A 524 -29.82 3.32 14.15
C ILE A 524 -31.10 3.65 13.41
N ASP A 525 -32.16 2.91 13.73
CA ASP A 525 -33.48 3.13 13.20
C ASP A 525 -34.43 3.53 14.34
N VAL A 526 -35.20 4.58 14.13
CA VAL A 526 -36.18 5.10 15.09
C VAL A 526 -37.54 4.99 14.45
N VAL A 527 -38.29 4.00 14.85
CA VAL A 527 -39.64 3.70 14.36
C VAL A 527 -40.68 3.94 15.44
N ASP A 528 -41.92 4.19 15.03
CA ASP A 528 -43.04 4.21 15.96
C ASP A 528 -43.27 2.79 16.52
N ILE A 529 -43.62 2.71 17.83
CA ILE A 529 -43.87 1.40 18.47
C ILE A 529 -45.08 0.66 17.88
N ASP A 530 -46.00 1.39 17.30
CA ASP A 530 -47.21 0.85 16.65
C ASP A 530 -47.01 0.65 15.13
N ALA A 531 -45.78 0.85 14.60
CA ALA A 531 -45.51 0.62 13.18
C ALA A 531 -45.76 -0.83 12.79
N PRO A 532 -46.44 -1.12 11.66
CA PRO A 532 -46.63 -2.48 11.21
C PRO A 532 -45.31 -3.11 10.74
N PHE A 533 -45.22 -4.45 10.90
CA PHE A 533 -44.12 -5.25 10.33
C PHE A 533 -44.30 -5.44 8.84
#